data_ea58f892092578fea88d2ad04f2ec29e
#
_entry.id   ea58f892092578fea88d2ad04f2ec29e
#
_cell.length_a   1.000
_cell.length_b   1.000
_cell.length_c   1.000
_cell.angle_alpha   90.00
_cell.angle_beta   90.00
_cell.angle_gamma   90.00
#
_symmetry.space_group_name_H-M   'P 1'
#
loop_
_entity.id
_entity.type
_entity.pdbx_description
1 polymer ?
#
loop_
_entity_poly.entity_id
_entity_poly.type
_entity_poly.pdbx_seq_one_letter_code
_entity_poly.pdbx_strand_id
1 'polypeptide(L)'
;WFLPPNTTMRSENYLNVLKERLQPMMNIRGTKIFMHDGAPCHQAVLVKRWLASQGIEILSPWPGNSPELNPLENLWHIMKAKVAAHRPTSFENLKEVIEGVWCTEITPELCQKLVHSMPKRINDVLNNKGQSIKY
;
A
#
# COMPACT_ATOMS: atom_id res chain seq x y z
N TRP A 1 10.69 1.92 -3.82
CA TRP A 1 10.85 1.61 -5.23
C TRP A 1 10.22 2.71 -6.08
N PHE A 2 10.96 3.25 -7.03
CA PHE A 2 10.48 4.30 -7.93
C PHE A 2 10.40 3.75 -9.34
N LEU A 3 9.33 4.15 -10.05
CA LEU A 3 9.25 3.91 -11.49
C LEU A 3 10.31 4.73 -12.21
N PRO A 4 10.91 4.19 -13.30
CA PRO A 4 11.73 5.01 -14.18
C PRO A 4 10.95 6.23 -14.71
N PRO A 5 11.62 7.34 -15.02
CA PRO A 5 10.97 8.52 -15.61
C PRO A 5 10.14 8.14 -16.84
N ASN A 6 9.00 8.82 -17.03
CA ASN A 6 8.09 8.59 -18.16
C ASN A 6 7.54 7.17 -18.29
N THR A 7 7.52 6.41 -17.20
CA THR A 7 7.00 5.04 -17.16
C THR A 7 5.68 4.99 -16.39
N THR A 8 4.69 4.31 -16.97
CA THR A 8 3.41 4.04 -16.29
C THR A 8 3.48 2.69 -15.58
N MET A 9 2.85 2.57 -14.41
CA MET A 9 2.73 1.31 -13.70
C MET A 9 1.87 0.33 -14.51
N ARG A 10 2.52 -0.68 -15.11
CA ARG A 10 1.87 -1.79 -15.80
C ARG A 10 2.04 -3.08 -15.00
N SER A 11 1.37 -4.15 -15.44
CA SER A 11 1.41 -5.46 -14.77
C SER A 11 2.82 -6.03 -14.60
N GLU A 12 3.70 -5.83 -15.59
CA GLU A 12 5.09 -6.29 -15.55
C GLU A 12 5.90 -5.52 -14.49
N ASN A 13 5.76 -4.18 -14.45
CA ASN A 13 6.42 -3.36 -13.44
C ASN A 13 5.94 -3.74 -12.04
N TYR A 14 4.62 -3.91 -11.87
CA TYR A 14 4.05 -4.32 -10.61
C TYR A 14 4.52 -5.71 -10.17
N LEU A 15 4.58 -6.67 -11.09
CA LEU A 15 5.11 -8.00 -10.82
C LEU A 15 6.57 -7.95 -10.34
N ASN A 16 7.41 -7.09 -10.94
CA ASN A 16 8.79 -6.91 -10.49
C ASN A 16 8.85 -6.39 -9.05
N VAL A 17 8.00 -5.40 -8.71
CA VAL A 17 7.89 -4.91 -7.33
C VAL A 17 7.50 -6.04 -6.36
N LEU A 18 6.53 -6.87 -6.73
CA LEU A 18 6.09 -7.99 -5.89
C LEU A 18 7.23 -9.00 -5.66
N LYS A 19 7.99 -9.35 -6.70
CA LYS A 19 9.14 -10.26 -6.60
C LYS A 19 10.25 -9.69 -5.72
N GLU A 20 10.57 -8.41 -5.89
CA GLU A 20 11.68 -7.76 -5.19
C GLU A 20 11.34 -7.41 -3.74
N ARG A 21 10.07 -7.11 -3.43
CA ARG A 21 9.68 -6.56 -2.13
C ARG A 21 8.72 -7.46 -1.37
N LEU A 22 7.66 -7.94 -2.00
CA LEU A 22 6.65 -8.73 -1.31
C LEU A 22 7.17 -10.12 -0.95
N GLN A 23 7.75 -10.83 -1.90
CA GLN A 23 8.18 -12.21 -1.69
C GLN A 23 9.16 -12.37 -0.53
N PRO A 24 10.25 -11.57 -0.41
CA PRO A 24 11.14 -11.64 0.75
C PRO A 24 10.43 -11.33 2.07
N MET A 25 9.53 -10.35 2.06
CA MET A 25 8.78 -9.96 3.26
C MET A 25 7.84 -11.08 3.72
N MET A 26 7.13 -11.74 2.79
CA MET A 26 6.25 -12.87 3.10
C MET A 26 7.03 -14.05 3.71
N ASN A 27 8.20 -14.34 3.19
CA ASN A 27 9.08 -15.40 3.71
C ASN A 27 9.52 -15.11 5.15
N ILE A 28 9.89 -13.86 5.45
CA ILE A 28 10.32 -13.45 6.81
C ILE A 28 9.14 -13.49 7.79
N ARG A 29 7.97 -13.05 7.37
CA ARG A 29 6.79 -12.90 8.24
C ARG A 29 5.99 -14.21 8.41
N GLY A 30 6.21 -15.21 7.57
CA GLY A 30 5.47 -16.47 7.59
C GLY A 30 3.97 -16.34 7.24
N THR A 31 3.53 -15.14 6.77
CA THR A 31 2.16 -14.95 6.29
C THR A 31 2.07 -15.22 4.81
N LYS A 32 0.90 -15.70 4.37
CA LYS A 32 0.61 -15.94 2.95
C LYS A 32 -0.62 -15.18 2.46
N ILE A 33 -1.17 -14.30 3.29
CA ILE A 33 -2.32 -13.47 2.92
C ILE A 33 -1.82 -12.08 2.54
N PHE A 34 -2.19 -11.64 1.35
CA PHE A 34 -1.81 -10.35 0.79
C PHE A 34 -3.06 -9.56 0.34
N MET A 35 -3.10 -8.29 0.69
CA MET A 35 -4.14 -7.38 0.26
C MET A 35 -3.58 -6.32 -0.69
N HIS A 36 -4.24 -6.12 -1.80
CA HIS A 36 -4.04 -4.99 -2.71
C HIS A 36 -5.39 -4.51 -3.25
N ASP A 37 -5.42 -3.28 -3.75
CA ASP A 37 -6.63 -2.71 -4.32
C ASP A 37 -6.98 -3.29 -5.71
N GLY A 38 -8.09 -2.81 -6.28
CA GLY A 38 -8.59 -3.24 -7.58
C GLY A 38 -7.92 -2.61 -8.80
N ALA A 39 -6.74 -1.97 -8.68
CA ALA A 39 -6.07 -1.35 -9.82
C ALA A 39 -5.85 -2.33 -10.98
N PRO A 40 -5.96 -1.89 -12.25
CA PRO A 40 -5.87 -2.80 -13.40
C PRO A 40 -4.57 -3.63 -13.44
N CYS A 41 -3.43 -3.05 -13.08
CA CYS A 41 -2.16 -3.77 -13.00
C CYS A 41 -2.15 -4.85 -11.91
N HIS A 42 -2.90 -4.69 -10.82
CA HIS A 42 -3.04 -5.65 -9.75
C HIS A 42 -3.95 -6.83 -10.17
N GLN A 43 -4.98 -6.56 -10.94
CA GLN A 43 -5.95 -7.56 -11.40
C GLN A 43 -5.48 -8.36 -12.62
N ALA A 44 -4.32 -8.03 -13.20
CA ALA A 44 -3.79 -8.69 -14.38
C ALA A 44 -3.56 -10.20 -14.14
N VAL A 45 -3.89 -11.01 -15.15
CA VAL A 45 -3.72 -12.46 -15.11
C VAL A 45 -2.30 -12.88 -14.75
N LEU A 46 -1.29 -12.16 -15.27
CA LEU A 46 0.12 -12.38 -14.98
C LEU A 46 0.41 -12.30 -13.49
N VAL A 47 -0.11 -11.27 -12.80
CA VAL A 47 0.08 -11.04 -11.37
C VAL A 47 -0.62 -12.11 -10.56
N LYS A 48 -1.89 -12.41 -10.88
CA LYS A 48 -2.67 -13.43 -10.17
C LYS A 48 -2.02 -14.82 -10.27
N ARG A 49 -1.56 -15.20 -11.47
CA ARG A 49 -0.85 -16.47 -11.67
C ARG A 49 0.43 -16.55 -10.85
N TRP A 50 1.21 -15.47 -10.82
CA TRP A 50 2.43 -15.46 -10.04
C TRP A 50 2.14 -15.55 -8.54
N LEU A 51 1.21 -14.78 -7.99
CA LEU A 51 0.81 -14.87 -6.58
C LEU A 51 0.38 -16.29 -6.20
N ALA A 52 -0.47 -16.91 -7.04
CA ALA A 52 -0.89 -18.30 -6.84
C ALA A 52 0.29 -19.28 -6.87
N SER A 53 1.25 -19.11 -7.79
CA SER A 53 2.44 -19.97 -7.87
C SER A 53 3.35 -19.84 -6.63
N GLN A 54 3.29 -18.72 -5.92
CA GLN A 54 4.02 -18.52 -4.66
C GLN A 54 3.22 -18.98 -3.42
N GLY A 55 2.01 -19.51 -3.62
CA GLY A 55 1.10 -19.87 -2.54
C GLY A 55 0.62 -18.67 -1.73
N ILE A 56 0.60 -17.49 -2.33
CA ILE A 56 0.12 -16.25 -1.71
C ILE A 56 -1.38 -16.11 -2.00
N GLU A 57 -2.18 -16.09 -0.95
CA GLU A 57 -3.61 -15.85 -1.00
C GLU A 57 -3.90 -14.35 -1.07
N ILE A 58 -4.77 -13.94 -2.00
CA ILE A 58 -5.26 -12.57 -2.07
C ILE A 58 -6.47 -12.44 -1.15
N LEU A 59 -6.44 -11.48 -0.23
CA LEU A 59 -7.60 -11.13 0.58
C LEU A 59 -8.72 -10.59 -0.33
N SER A 60 -9.70 -11.46 -0.63
CA SER A 60 -10.76 -11.20 -1.59
C SER A 60 -12.10 -11.80 -1.10
N PRO A 61 -13.26 -11.20 -1.46
CA PRO A 61 -13.38 -9.96 -2.24
C PRO A 61 -13.03 -8.72 -1.43
N TRP A 62 -12.25 -7.81 -2.03
CA TRP A 62 -11.98 -6.51 -1.40
C TRP A 62 -13.05 -5.50 -1.85
N PRO A 63 -13.72 -4.79 -0.92
CA PRO A 63 -14.73 -3.82 -1.30
C PRO A 63 -14.09 -2.68 -2.09
N GLY A 64 -14.65 -2.39 -3.27
CA GLY A 64 -14.20 -1.27 -4.08
C GLY A 64 -14.48 0.07 -3.38
N ASN A 65 -13.59 1.04 -3.57
CA ASN A 65 -13.74 2.39 -3.04
C ASN A 65 -13.95 2.46 -1.51
N SER A 66 -13.14 1.68 -0.76
CA SER A 66 -13.17 1.62 0.70
C SER A 66 -11.84 2.07 1.31
N PRO A 67 -11.46 3.36 1.15
CA PRO A 67 -10.20 3.87 1.66
C PRO A 67 -10.11 3.80 3.19
N GLU A 68 -11.23 3.87 3.90
CA GLU A 68 -11.32 3.72 5.35
C GLU A 68 -10.85 2.35 5.84
N LEU A 69 -10.96 1.31 5.02
CA LEU A 69 -10.48 -0.03 5.32
C LEU A 69 -9.01 -0.26 4.92
N ASN A 70 -8.36 0.74 4.30
CA ASN A 70 -6.97 0.66 3.92
C ASN A 70 -6.11 1.63 4.77
N PRO A 71 -5.38 1.15 5.78
CA PRO A 71 -4.57 2.02 6.64
C PRO A 71 -3.45 2.74 5.88
N LEU A 72 -3.06 2.25 4.69
CA LEU A 72 -2.07 2.91 3.84
C LEU A 72 -2.54 4.26 3.31
N GLU A 73 -3.86 4.48 3.16
CA GLU A 73 -4.38 5.77 2.72
C GLU A 73 -4.05 6.89 3.73
N ASN A 74 -4.12 6.60 5.03
CA ASN A 74 -3.68 7.53 6.06
C ASN A 74 -2.17 7.75 6.01
N LEU A 75 -1.40 6.70 5.79
CA LEU A 75 0.05 6.79 5.66
C LEU A 75 0.45 7.68 4.47
N TRP A 76 -0.20 7.47 3.33
CA TRP A 76 0.01 8.31 2.13
C TRP A 76 -0.38 9.76 2.37
N HIS A 77 -1.47 10.01 3.09
CA HIS A 77 -1.86 11.37 3.46
C HIS A 77 -0.79 12.05 4.31
N ILE A 78 -0.31 11.38 5.34
CA ILE A 78 0.77 11.88 6.21
C ILE A 78 2.04 12.12 5.40
N MET A 79 2.47 11.17 4.59
CA MET A 79 3.65 11.30 3.73
C MET A 79 3.54 12.49 2.78
N LYS A 80 2.43 12.61 2.08
CA LYS A 80 2.21 13.73 1.13
C LYS A 80 2.32 15.08 1.83
N ALA A 81 1.71 15.23 3.00
CA ALA A 81 1.79 16.48 3.77
C ALA A 81 3.23 16.82 4.19
N LYS A 82 3.98 15.81 4.67
CA LYS A 82 5.37 15.98 5.09
C LYS A 82 6.28 16.30 3.91
N VAL A 83 6.18 15.57 2.81
CA VAL A 83 6.94 15.83 1.58
C VAL A 83 6.64 17.23 1.04
N ALA A 84 5.38 17.65 1.03
CA ALA A 84 5.00 19.00 0.58
C ALA A 84 5.59 20.12 1.43
N ALA A 85 5.78 19.90 2.74
CA ALA A 85 6.42 20.87 3.63
C ALA A 85 7.88 21.15 3.26
N HIS A 86 8.59 20.19 2.69
CA HIS A 86 9.96 20.33 2.20
C HIS A 86 10.08 21.08 0.85
N ARG A 87 8.96 21.30 0.15
CA ARG A 87 8.91 22.05 -1.13
C ARG A 87 9.93 21.54 -2.16
N PRO A 88 9.96 20.28 -2.54
CA PRO A 88 10.93 19.75 -3.49
C PRO A 88 10.88 20.51 -4.83
N THR A 89 12.04 20.84 -5.40
CA THR A 89 12.17 21.69 -6.58
C THR A 89 12.52 20.95 -7.85
N SER A 90 12.91 19.66 -7.75
CA SER A 90 13.22 18.79 -8.87
C SER A 90 12.72 17.37 -8.61
N PHE A 91 12.75 16.52 -9.64
CA PHE A 91 12.37 15.11 -9.49
C PHE A 91 13.37 14.34 -8.61
N GLU A 92 14.64 14.62 -8.74
CA GLU A 92 15.70 14.03 -7.93
C GLU A 92 15.53 14.46 -6.46
N ASN A 93 15.33 15.75 -6.22
CA ASN A 93 15.08 16.27 -4.87
C ASN A 93 13.78 15.70 -4.27
N LEU A 94 12.73 15.51 -5.08
CA LEU A 94 11.50 14.85 -4.61
C LEU A 94 11.77 13.42 -4.13
N LYS A 95 12.60 12.65 -4.84
CA LYS A 95 12.97 11.28 -4.41
C LYS A 95 13.71 11.31 -3.08
N GLU A 96 14.72 12.16 -2.94
CA GLU A 96 15.49 12.30 -1.71
C GLU A 96 14.59 12.67 -0.52
N VAL A 97 13.68 13.62 -0.73
CA VAL A 97 12.72 14.05 0.30
C VAL A 97 11.78 12.89 0.66
N ILE A 98 11.26 12.16 -0.32
CA ILE A 98 10.39 10.99 -0.06
C ILE A 98 11.14 9.92 0.76
N GLU A 99 12.37 9.59 0.38
CA GLU A 99 13.20 8.62 1.12
C GLU A 99 13.54 9.12 2.52
N GLY A 100 13.91 10.38 2.66
CA GLY A 100 14.15 11.01 3.96
C GLY A 100 12.93 10.94 4.87
N VAL A 101 11.77 11.42 4.42
CA VAL A 101 10.52 11.37 5.18
C VAL A 101 10.16 9.91 5.55
N TRP A 102 10.32 8.97 4.61
CA TRP A 102 10.06 7.56 4.88
C TRP A 102 10.94 7.01 6.01
N CYS A 103 12.24 7.32 5.98
CA CYS A 103 13.19 6.77 6.96
C CYS A 103 13.11 7.43 8.33
N THR A 104 12.77 8.74 8.39
CA THR A 104 12.84 9.50 9.65
C THR A 104 11.48 9.72 10.31
N GLU A 105 10.40 9.78 9.53
CA GLU A 105 9.10 10.22 10.05
C GLU A 105 8.01 9.15 10.00
N ILE A 106 8.19 8.10 9.18
CA ILE A 106 7.29 6.95 9.19
C ILE A 106 7.82 5.93 10.19
N THR A 107 7.49 6.15 11.44
CA THR A 107 8.00 5.32 12.55
C THR A 107 7.22 4.01 12.69
N PRO A 108 7.83 2.96 13.29
CA PRO A 108 7.11 1.73 13.62
C PRO A 108 5.86 1.96 14.47
N GLU A 109 5.91 2.92 15.41
CA GLU A 109 4.79 3.27 16.29
C GLU A 109 3.62 3.84 15.49
N LEU A 110 3.90 4.72 14.51
CA LEU A 110 2.87 5.23 13.59
C LEU A 110 2.23 4.09 12.81
N CYS A 111 3.03 3.21 12.23
CA CYS A 111 2.54 2.04 11.50
C CYS A 111 1.68 1.13 12.39
N GLN A 112 2.14 0.86 13.62
CA GLN A 112 1.42 0.06 14.59
C GLN A 112 0.08 0.69 14.97
N LYS A 113 0.06 2.00 15.22
CA LYS A 113 -1.17 2.75 15.50
C LYS A 113 -2.19 2.63 14.37
N LEU A 114 -1.74 2.74 13.12
CA LEU A 114 -2.61 2.59 11.95
C LEU A 114 -3.17 1.17 11.84
N VAL A 115 -2.34 0.15 12.02
CA VAL A 115 -2.78 -1.26 12.00
C VAL A 115 -3.76 -1.54 13.14
N HIS A 116 -3.46 -1.09 14.35
CA HIS A 116 -4.33 -1.28 15.52
C HIS A 116 -5.67 -0.51 15.43
N SER A 117 -5.81 0.44 14.53
CA SER A 117 -7.07 1.12 14.27
C SER A 117 -8.06 0.25 13.47
N MET A 118 -7.60 -0.80 12.79
CA MET A 118 -8.41 -1.58 11.86
C MET A 118 -9.63 -2.27 12.49
N PRO A 119 -9.54 -2.92 13.67
CA PRO A 119 -10.72 -3.53 14.30
C PRO A 119 -11.84 -2.52 14.52
N LYS A 120 -11.50 -1.31 14.99
CA LYS A 120 -12.46 -0.24 15.18
C LYS A 120 -13.09 0.21 13.86
N ARG A 121 -12.27 0.43 12.81
CA ARG A 121 -12.76 0.84 11.48
C ARG A 121 -13.72 -0.18 10.89
N ILE A 122 -13.38 -1.47 10.98
CA ILE A 122 -14.26 -2.54 10.51
C ILE A 122 -15.61 -2.50 11.24
N ASN A 123 -15.59 -2.38 12.56
CA ASN A 123 -16.82 -2.28 13.34
C ASN A 123 -17.64 -1.03 12.98
N ASP A 124 -16.99 0.12 12.80
CA ASP A 124 -17.66 1.37 12.42
C ASP A 124 -18.32 1.24 11.04
N VAL A 125 -17.65 0.60 10.05
CA VAL A 125 -18.23 0.32 8.72
C VAL A 125 -19.42 -0.64 8.82
N LEU A 126 -19.31 -1.70 9.62
CA LEU A 126 -20.41 -2.65 9.83
C LEU A 126 -21.61 -1.97 10.47
N ASN A 127 -21.40 -1.17 11.51
CA ASN A 127 -22.45 -0.40 12.20
C ASN A 127 -23.09 0.63 11.26
N ASN A 128 -22.31 1.18 10.32
CA ASN A 128 -22.80 2.12 9.31
C ASN A 128 -23.33 1.42 8.04
N LYS A 129 -23.66 0.13 8.13
CA LYS A 129 -24.25 -0.68 7.05
C LYS A 129 -23.43 -0.67 5.75
N GLY A 130 -22.10 -0.66 5.88
CA GLY A 130 -21.18 -0.65 4.74
C GLY A 130 -20.98 0.72 4.09
N GLN A 131 -21.53 1.80 4.65
CA GLN A 131 -21.29 3.14 4.16
C GLN A 131 -19.94 3.67 4.66
N SER A 132 -19.36 4.61 3.90
CA SER A 132 -18.09 5.26 4.27
C SER A 132 -18.15 5.92 5.64
N ILE A 133 -17.04 5.85 6.35
CA ILE A 133 -16.86 6.45 7.67
C ILE A 133 -15.75 7.50 7.64
N LYS A 134 -15.76 8.42 8.62
CA LYS A 134 -14.61 9.31 8.88
C LYS A 134 -13.59 8.56 9.75
N TYR A 135 -12.33 8.56 9.33
CA TYR A 135 -11.23 7.79 9.98
C TYR A 135 -9.94 8.62 10.03
#